data_015b3b6df135b5f8d936e168736cac68
#
_entry.id   015b3b6df135b5f8d936e168736cac68
#
_cell.length_a   1.000
_cell.length_b   1.000
_cell.length_c   1.000
_cell.angle_alpha   90.00
_cell.angle_beta   90.00
_cell.angle_gamma   90.00
#
_symmetry.space_group_name_H-M   'P 1'
#
loop_
_entity.id
_entity.type
_entity.pdbx_description
1 polymer ?
#
loop_
_entity_poly.entity_id
_entity_poly.type
_entity_poly.pdbx_seq_one_letter_code
_entity_poly.pdbx_strand_id
1 'polypeptide(L)'
;MIRRLIYSLLMALPREHRLAFAKARFRKAREAFYEETKLDVAAKGLRNRETLLERLRTLEKRHRERSQIVWIVYHEIGRRMVAGEPFAKAMKPFIPLDEFALLDLAGKSTREDAAERGLDLAGMAANAKRMLSDTTSMQMAYPAFLLVYLYGLCMIFGGAVFPQILEVKPLNDWMPYGRVLYVVDTFCYDYWWLSGSIVGLAVFAYFATIRRWTGELRNRVDNAPLMWRNRRDLRGALLIVSLAGLFDSNLTLRAAIDQLKENADPWLRWHLERMSRRLTATPHQPMRALDTGIFSEVIVDKITDAAGRDQFIDAIKSLGRTSLSRVVEAVRRNARITHYILMGIAVAVFVGVGVGSYVATGAASFDIPTPSVNGSSISE
;
A
#
# COMPACT_ATOMS: atom_id res chain seq x y z
N MET A 1 22.93 -19.79 14.95
CA MET A 1 22.57 -19.73 16.38
C MET A 1 21.35 -18.82 16.62
N ILE A 2 21.35 -17.57 16.25
CA ILE A 2 20.27 -16.57 16.44
C ILE A 2 18.90 -17.05 15.90
N ARG A 3 18.86 -17.64 14.72
CA ARG A 3 17.62 -18.14 14.08
C ARG A 3 16.90 -19.24 14.87
N ARG A 4 17.66 -20.16 15.50
CA ARG A 4 17.09 -21.21 16.34
C ARG A 4 16.57 -20.66 17.66
N LEU A 5 17.23 -19.66 18.23
CA LEU A 5 16.81 -19.00 19.45
C LEU A 5 15.52 -18.19 19.23
N ILE A 6 15.41 -17.45 18.14
CA ILE A 6 14.15 -16.75 17.77
C ILE A 6 13.03 -17.77 17.55
N TYR A 7 13.30 -18.89 16.89
CA TYR A 7 12.31 -19.93 16.66
C TYR A 7 11.81 -20.56 17.96
N SER A 8 12.71 -20.86 18.93
CA SER A 8 12.31 -21.39 20.25
C SER A 8 11.45 -20.40 21.04
N LEU A 9 11.80 -19.10 21.02
CA LEU A 9 11.00 -18.05 21.63
C LEU A 9 9.61 -17.94 20.99
N LEU A 10 9.53 -17.97 19.66
CA LEU A 10 8.25 -17.94 18.94
C LEU A 10 7.40 -19.18 19.23
N MET A 11 8.02 -20.35 19.42
CA MET A 11 7.31 -21.59 19.76
C MET A 11 6.81 -21.64 21.21
N ALA A 12 7.36 -20.83 22.11
CA ALA A 12 6.87 -20.65 23.48
C ALA A 12 5.59 -19.78 23.56
N LEU A 13 5.24 -19.01 22.51
CA LEU A 13 4.06 -18.18 22.48
C LEU A 13 2.75 -19.01 22.39
N PRO A 14 1.61 -18.46 22.86
CA PRO A 14 0.29 -19.07 22.65
C PRO A 14 0.01 -19.33 21.16
N ARG A 15 -0.84 -20.35 20.88
CA ARG A 15 -1.13 -20.81 19.50
C ARG A 15 -1.60 -19.67 18.58
N GLU A 16 -2.41 -18.75 19.10
CA GLU A 16 -2.94 -17.62 18.31
C GLU A 16 -1.84 -16.67 17.83
N HIS A 17 -0.91 -16.32 18.73
CA HIS A 17 0.24 -15.48 18.38
C HIS A 17 1.18 -16.17 17.40
N ARG A 18 1.47 -17.47 17.62
CA ARG A 18 2.27 -18.25 16.67
C ARG A 18 1.64 -18.24 15.26
N LEU A 19 0.33 -18.44 15.19
CA LEU A 19 -0.39 -18.41 13.92
C LEU A 19 -0.35 -17.02 13.27
N ALA A 20 -0.48 -15.95 14.05
CA ALA A 20 -0.37 -14.58 13.55
C ALA A 20 1.02 -14.29 12.94
N PHE A 21 2.09 -14.71 13.63
CA PHE A 21 3.46 -14.59 13.10
C PHE A 21 3.68 -15.46 11.86
N ALA A 22 3.16 -16.68 11.85
CA ALA A 22 3.23 -17.57 10.71
C ALA A 22 2.52 -16.98 9.48
N LYS A 23 1.31 -16.41 9.66
CA LYS A 23 0.57 -15.67 8.62
C LYS A 23 1.36 -14.48 8.07
N ALA A 24 1.95 -13.67 8.96
CA ALA A 24 2.76 -12.52 8.55
C ALA A 24 3.98 -12.96 7.71
N ARG A 25 4.61 -14.08 8.09
CA ARG A 25 5.75 -14.63 7.34
C ARG A 25 5.32 -15.25 6.02
N PHE A 26 4.19 -15.94 6.01
CA PHE A 26 3.61 -16.53 4.80
C PHE A 26 3.25 -15.47 3.75
N ARG A 27 2.84 -14.28 4.17
CA ARG A 27 2.57 -13.16 3.24
C ARG A 27 3.75 -12.86 2.30
N LYS A 28 4.98 -13.05 2.75
CA LYS A 28 6.19 -12.85 1.95
C LYS A 28 6.55 -14.06 1.08
N ALA A 29 6.07 -15.25 1.45
CA ALA A 29 6.37 -16.51 0.77
C ALA A 29 5.28 -16.93 -0.24
N ARG A 30 4.14 -16.23 -0.29
CA ARG A 30 2.98 -16.63 -1.10
C ARG A 30 3.27 -16.73 -2.59
N GLU A 31 3.99 -15.75 -3.14
CA GLU A 31 4.35 -15.74 -4.56
C GLU A 31 5.09 -17.01 -4.95
N ALA A 32 6.19 -17.30 -4.25
CA ALA A 32 6.97 -18.53 -4.49
C ALA A 32 6.12 -19.80 -4.27
N PHE A 33 5.23 -19.80 -3.27
CA PHE A 33 4.32 -20.89 -3.03
C PHE A 33 3.37 -21.14 -4.22
N TYR A 34 2.80 -20.08 -4.80
CA TYR A 34 1.92 -20.21 -5.96
C TYR A 34 2.67 -20.67 -7.20
N GLU A 35 3.85 -20.12 -7.47
CA GLU A 35 4.69 -20.53 -8.60
C GLU A 35 5.11 -22.00 -8.50
N GLU A 36 5.61 -22.43 -7.35
CA GLU A 36 6.02 -23.81 -7.13
C GLU A 36 4.81 -24.76 -7.20
N THR A 37 3.67 -24.39 -6.60
CA THR A 37 2.45 -25.23 -6.63
C THR A 37 1.87 -25.32 -8.05
N LYS A 38 1.95 -24.24 -8.84
CA LYS A 38 1.54 -24.22 -10.25
C LYS A 38 2.29 -25.27 -11.05
N LEU A 39 3.62 -25.35 -10.89
CA LEU A 39 4.44 -26.34 -11.61
C LEU A 39 4.05 -27.79 -11.26
N ASP A 40 3.78 -28.06 -9.97
CA ASP A 40 3.36 -29.39 -9.54
C ASP A 40 1.96 -29.74 -10.07
N VAL A 41 1.09 -28.77 -10.18
CA VAL A 41 -0.29 -28.92 -10.68
C VAL A 41 -0.31 -29.09 -12.20
N ALA A 42 0.49 -28.31 -12.94
CA ALA A 42 0.61 -28.45 -14.39
C ALA A 42 1.08 -29.85 -14.82
N ALA A 43 1.95 -30.48 -14.00
CA ALA A 43 2.46 -31.81 -14.26
C ALA A 43 1.44 -32.95 -14.02
N LYS A 44 0.49 -32.78 -13.08
CA LYS A 44 -0.37 -33.89 -12.60
C LYS A 44 -1.88 -33.59 -12.57
N GLY A 45 -2.28 -32.35 -12.87
CA GLY A 45 -3.67 -31.89 -12.79
C GLY A 45 -4.16 -31.62 -11.35
N LEU A 46 -5.02 -30.61 -11.16
CA LEU A 46 -5.56 -30.21 -9.85
C LEU A 46 -6.66 -31.14 -9.30
N ARG A 47 -7.19 -32.02 -10.12
CA ARG A 47 -8.15 -33.01 -9.64
C ARG A 47 -7.49 -34.00 -8.68
N ASN A 48 -6.17 -34.07 -8.68
CA ASN A 48 -5.45 -34.90 -7.72
C ASN A 48 -5.23 -34.15 -6.41
N ARG A 49 -6.25 -34.21 -5.52
CA ARG A 49 -6.21 -33.67 -4.14
C ARG A 49 -5.01 -34.23 -3.36
N GLU A 50 -4.58 -35.45 -3.67
CA GLU A 50 -3.44 -36.07 -3.04
C GLU A 50 -2.14 -35.34 -3.37
N THR A 51 -1.97 -34.88 -4.60
CA THR A 51 -0.77 -34.11 -5.02
C THR A 51 -0.62 -32.81 -4.23
N LEU A 52 -1.72 -32.07 -4.02
CA LEU A 52 -1.68 -30.83 -3.21
C LEU A 52 -1.41 -31.12 -1.73
N LEU A 53 -1.98 -32.18 -1.18
CA LEU A 53 -1.72 -32.59 0.20
C LEU A 53 -0.28 -33.07 0.38
N GLU A 54 0.25 -33.86 -0.56
CA GLU A 54 1.64 -34.30 -0.56
C GLU A 54 2.60 -33.11 -0.66
N ARG A 55 2.29 -32.14 -1.52
CA ARG A 55 3.05 -30.90 -1.62
C ARG A 55 3.06 -30.12 -0.31
N LEU A 56 1.90 -29.93 0.33
CA LEU A 56 1.79 -29.24 1.62
C LEU A 56 2.58 -29.96 2.71
N ARG A 57 2.54 -31.28 2.77
CA ARG A 57 3.33 -32.11 3.71
C ARG A 57 4.83 -31.95 3.47
N THR A 58 5.25 -31.94 2.22
CA THR A 58 6.66 -31.73 1.85
C THR A 58 7.14 -30.34 2.27
N LEU A 59 6.34 -29.31 2.02
CA LEU A 59 6.66 -27.94 2.45
C LEU A 59 6.65 -27.81 3.98
N GLU A 60 5.68 -28.43 4.67
CA GLU A 60 5.63 -28.48 6.14
C GLU A 60 6.91 -29.07 6.70
N LYS A 61 7.31 -30.27 6.23
CA LYS A 61 8.53 -30.96 6.66
C LYS A 61 9.77 -30.11 6.42
N ARG A 62 9.95 -29.59 5.19
CA ARG A 62 11.10 -28.75 4.80
C ARG A 62 11.24 -27.51 5.67
N HIS A 63 10.14 -26.79 5.92
CA HIS A 63 10.17 -25.57 6.70
C HIS A 63 10.33 -25.84 8.21
N ARG A 64 9.81 -26.97 8.69
CA ARG A 64 9.99 -27.41 10.08
C ARG A 64 11.45 -27.77 10.37
N GLU A 65 12.10 -28.51 9.47
CA GLU A 65 13.52 -28.86 9.57
C GLU A 65 14.42 -27.60 9.55
N ARG A 66 14.04 -26.59 8.77
CA ARG A 66 14.73 -25.29 8.69
C ARG A 66 14.38 -24.31 9.82
N SER A 67 13.64 -24.75 10.84
CA SER A 67 13.17 -23.91 11.96
C SER A 67 12.48 -22.62 11.48
N GLN A 68 11.59 -22.71 10.51
CA GLN A 68 10.84 -21.60 9.95
C GLN A 68 9.37 -21.72 10.35
N ILE A 69 8.83 -20.73 11.04
CA ILE A 69 7.45 -20.75 11.59
C ILE A 69 6.34 -20.90 10.53
N VAL A 70 6.66 -20.70 9.25
CA VAL A 70 5.68 -20.80 8.12
C VAL A 70 5.10 -22.21 8.01
N TRP A 71 5.79 -23.25 8.49
CA TRP A 71 5.29 -24.62 8.46
C TRP A 71 3.90 -24.77 9.11
N ILE A 72 3.58 -23.92 10.11
CA ILE A 72 2.28 -23.92 10.79
C ILE A 72 1.15 -23.60 9.81
N VAL A 73 1.39 -22.73 8.84
CA VAL A 73 0.39 -22.37 7.81
C VAL A 73 0.15 -23.57 6.88
N TYR A 74 1.21 -24.22 6.40
CA TYR A 74 1.08 -25.40 5.54
C TYR A 74 0.38 -26.55 6.26
N HIS A 75 0.71 -26.78 7.53
CA HIS A 75 0.03 -27.77 8.37
C HIS A 75 -1.47 -27.48 8.50
N GLU A 76 -1.84 -26.22 8.80
CA GLU A 76 -3.24 -25.84 9.01
C GLU A 76 -4.05 -25.91 7.70
N ILE A 77 -3.47 -25.54 6.56
CA ILE A 77 -4.10 -25.70 5.25
C ILE A 77 -4.31 -27.20 4.95
N GLY A 78 -3.28 -28.02 5.14
CA GLY A 78 -3.38 -29.46 4.95
C GLY A 78 -4.43 -30.11 5.84
N ARG A 79 -4.50 -29.74 7.13
CA ARG A 79 -5.51 -30.22 8.07
C ARG A 79 -6.94 -29.90 7.61
N ARG A 80 -7.19 -28.69 7.12
CA ARG A 80 -8.50 -28.29 6.58
C ARG A 80 -8.85 -29.06 5.32
N MET A 81 -7.90 -29.29 4.43
CA MET A 81 -8.11 -30.09 3.23
C MET A 81 -8.42 -31.55 3.58
N VAL A 82 -7.78 -32.12 4.58
CA VAL A 82 -8.09 -33.47 5.10
C VAL A 82 -9.51 -33.51 5.66
N ALA A 83 -9.95 -32.45 6.35
CA ALA A 83 -11.30 -32.31 6.87
C ALA A 83 -12.40 -32.09 5.79
N GLY A 84 -12.02 -32.07 4.50
CA GLY A 84 -12.99 -31.99 3.40
C GLY A 84 -13.09 -30.63 2.72
N GLU A 85 -12.43 -29.58 3.24
CA GLU A 85 -12.48 -28.26 2.61
C GLU A 85 -11.74 -28.26 1.26
N PRO A 86 -12.30 -27.63 0.21
CA PRO A 86 -11.57 -27.37 -1.02
C PRO A 86 -10.33 -26.51 -0.76
N PHE A 87 -9.29 -26.67 -1.58
CA PHE A 87 -8.01 -25.96 -1.42
C PHE A 87 -8.17 -24.44 -1.26
N ALA A 88 -8.96 -23.80 -2.11
CA ALA A 88 -9.22 -22.36 -2.01
C ALA A 88 -9.81 -21.96 -0.65
N LYS A 89 -10.81 -22.70 -0.15
CA LYS A 89 -11.43 -22.44 1.17
C LYS A 89 -10.45 -22.68 2.32
N ALA A 90 -9.62 -23.72 2.24
CA ALA A 90 -8.59 -24.01 3.23
C ALA A 90 -7.56 -22.86 3.30
N MET A 91 -7.25 -22.22 2.16
CA MET A 91 -6.33 -21.07 2.06
C MET A 91 -6.93 -19.74 2.53
N LYS A 92 -8.26 -19.57 2.52
CA LYS A 92 -8.96 -18.30 2.81
C LYS A 92 -8.47 -17.54 4.05
N PRO A 93 -8.18 -18.17 5.20
CA PRO A 93 -7.70 -17.45 6.39
C PRO A 93 -6.28 -16.90 6.28
N PHE A 94 -5.50 -17.33 5.30
CA PHE A 94 -4.07 -17.06 5.17
C PHE A 94 -3.74 -16.10 4.03
N ILE A 95 -4.68 -15.90 3.11
CA ILE A 95 -4.52 -15.11 1.89
C ILE A 95 -5.50 -13.93 1.85
N PRO A 96 -5.21 -12.87 1.11
CA PRO A 96 -6.17 -11.79 0.85
C PRO A 96 -7.37 -12.27 0.04
N LEU A 97 -8.49 -11.57 0.19
CA LEU A 97 -9.75 -11.90 -0.47
C LEU A 97 -9.65 -11.90 -2.01
N ASP A 98 -8.79 -11.06 -2.58
CA ASP A 98 -8.59 -11.00 -4.04
C ASP A 98 -7.93 -12.28 -4.55
N GLU A 99 -6.88 -12.76 -3.87
CA GLU A 99 -6.20 -14.01 -4.21
C GLU A 99 -7.12 -15.21 -3.96
N PHE A 100 -7.89 -15.17 -2.86
CA PHE A 100 -8.91 -16.18 -2.58
C PHE A 100 -9.95 -16.26 -3.70
N ALA A 101 -10.47 -15.11 -4.18
CA ALA A 101 -11.45 -15.09 -5.26
C ALA A 101 -10.92 -15.78 -6.53
N LEU A 102 -9.68 -15.51 -6.91
CA LEU A 102 -9.03 -16.14 -8.08
C LEU A 102 -8.90 -17.65 -7.92
N LEU A 103 -8.49 -18.13 -6.74
CA LEU A 103 -8.36 -19.56 -6.47
C LEU A 103 -9.73 -20.26 -6.35
N ASP A 104 -10.73 -19.63 -5.74
CA ASP A 104 -12.09 -20.18 -5.61
C ASP A 104 -12.77 -20.33 -6.97
N LEU A 105 -12.56 -19.36 -7.86
CA LEU A 105 -13.00 -19.39 -9.25
C LEU A 105 -12.39 -20.54 -10.01
N ALA A 106 -11.06 -20.69 -9.90
CA ALA A 106 -10.35 -21.78 -10.54
C ALA A 106 -10.83 -23.15 -10.03
N GLY A 107 -11.11 -23.27 -8.74
CA GLY A 107 -11.63 -24.51 -8.15
C GLY A 107 -13.06 -24.88 -8.57
N LYS A 108 -13.86 -23.90 -8.99
CA LYS A 108 -15.24 -24.08 -9.48
C LYS A 108 -15.32 -24.34 -10.98
N SER A 109 -14.26 -24.02 -11.72
CA SER A 109 -14.22 -24.20 -13.17
C SER A 109 -14.10 -25.68 -13.54
N THR A 110 -14.77 -26.06 -14.61
CA THR A 110 -14.71 -27.43 -15.18
C THR A 110 -13.54 -27.64 -16.15
N ARG A 111 -12.79 -26.58 -16.47
CA ARG A 111 -11.66 -26.63 -17.40
C ARG A 111 -10.45 -27.29 -16.73
N GLU A 112 -9.74 -28.12 -17.48
CA GLU A 112 -8.55 -28.82 -16.98
C GLU A 112 -7.42 -27.88 -16.55
N ASP A 113 -7.27 -26.74 -17.26
CA ASP A 113 -6.24 -25.74 -17.01
C ASP A 113 -6.65 -24.66 -15.99
N ALA A 114 -7.89 -24.70 -15.49
CA ALA A 114 -8.43 -23.64 -14.63
C ALA A 114 -7.61 -23.42 -13.35
N ALA A 115 -7.11 -24.46 -12.82
CA ALA A 115 -6.37 -24.44 -11.59
C ALA A 115 -4.95 -23.91 -11.73
N GLU A 116 -4.27 -24.31 -12.79
CA GLU A 116 -2.97 -23.73 -13.14
C GLU A 116 -3.12 -22.21 -13.36
N ARG A 117 -4.14 -21.81 -14.11
CA ARG A 117 -4.44 -20.40 -14.34
C ARG A 117 -4.81 -19.67 -13.05
N GLY A 118 -5.60 -20.27 -12.17
CA GLY A 118 -5.95 -19.68 -10.89
C GLY A 118 -4.73 -19.45 -9.99
N LEU A 119 -3.81 -20.39 -9.95
CA LEU A 119 -2.54 -20.23 -9.23
C LEU A 119 -1.64 -19.19 -9.88
N ASP A 120 -1.58 -19.12 -11.21
CA ASP A 120 -0.84 -18.12 -11.95
C ASP A 120 -1.36 -16.70 -11.66
N LEU A 121 -2.67 -16.51 -11.77
CA LEU A 121 -3.31 -15.23 -11.48
C LEU A 121 -3.15 -14.83 -10.01
N ALA A 122 -3.25 -15.76 -9.08
CA ALA A 122 -3.00 -15.51 -7.66
C ALA A 122 -1.54 -15.16 -7.40
N GLY A 123 -0.59 -15.82 -8.08
CA GLY A 123 0.83 -15.50 -8.06
C GLY A 123 1.11 -14.10 -8.58
N MET A 124 0.57 -13.75 -9.75
CA MET A 124 0.67 -12.40 -10.31
C MET A 124 0.10 -11.34 -9.36
N ALA A 125 -1.05 -11.60 -8.74
CA ALA A 125 -1.65 -10.69 -7.77
C ALA A 125 -0.78 -10.53 -6.51
N ALA A 126 -0.20 -11.62 -6.01
CA ALA A 126 0.71 -11.60 -4.87
C ALA A 126 2.00 -10.84 -5.19
N ASN A 127 2.58 -11.06 -6.37
CA ASN A 127 3.76 -10.36 -6.86
C ASN A 127 3.50 -8.85 -7.00
N ALA A 128 2.42 -8.47 -7.65
CA ALA A 128 2.05 -7.06 -7.80
C ALA A 128 1.89 -6.37 -6.45
N LYS A 129 1.22 -6.99 -5.49
CA LYS A 129 1.08 -6.45 -4.13
C LYS A 129 2.42 -6.34 -3.41
N ARG A 130 3.30 -7.32 -3.58
CA ARG A 130 4.65 -7.29 -3.00
C ARG A 130 5.46 -6.16 -3.61
N MET A 131 5.53 -6.06 -4.94
CA MET A 131 6.24 -4.99 -5.63
C MET A 131 5.73 -3.60 -5.22
N LEU A 132 4.41 -3.45 -5.07
CA LEU A 132 3.82 -2.21 -4.58
C LEU A 132 4.22 -1.91 -3.14
N SER A 133 4.13 -2.89 -2.26
CA SER A 133 4.52 -2.74 -0.85
C SER A 133 6.00 -2.38 -0.72
N ASP A 134 6.87 -3.09 -1.42
CA ASP A 134 8.32 -2.88 -1.34
C ASP A 134 8.69 -1.51 -1.94
N THR A 135 8.13 -1.15 -3.09
CA THR A 135 8.37 0.14 -3.73
C THR A 135 7.86 1.30 -2.89
N THR A 136 6.63 1.20 -2.37
CA THR A 136 6.01 2.27 -1.59
C THR A 136 6.69 2.42 -0.23
N SER A 137 6.97 1.32 0.48
CA SER A 137 7.60 1.39 1.79
C SER A 137 9.02 1.94 1.73
N MET A 138 9.82 1.50 0.75
CA MET A 138 11.19 1.97 0.59
C MET A 138 11.26 3.44 0.17
N GLN A 139 10.37 3.88 -0.73
CA GLN A 139 10.33 5.27 -1.18
C GLN A 139 9.72 6.23 -0.15
N MET A 140 8.86 5.75 0.75
CA MET A 140 8.26 6.57 1.81
C MET A 140 9.08 6.60 3.10
N ALA A 141 9.97 5.64 3.32
CA ALA A 141 10.77 5.57 4.54
C ALA A 141 11.66 6.80 4.73
N TYR A 142 12.33 7.24 3.66
CA TYR A 142 13.23 8.40 3.73
C TYR A 142 12.48 9.73 4.00
N PRO A 143 11.43 10.10 3.24
CA PRO A 143 10.63 11.29 3.55
C PRO A 143 10.00 11.24 4.95
N ALA A 144 9.53 10.07 5.40
CA ALA A 144 8.99 9.93 6.75
C ALA A 144 10.06 10.18 7.82
N PHE A 145 11.26 9.62 7.65
CA PHE A 145 12.40 9.89 8.53
C PHE A 145 12.74 11.38 8.55
N LEU A 146 12.77 12.03 7.39
CA LEU A 146 13.09 13.43 7.28
C LEU A 146 12.04 14.33 7.97
N LEU A 147 10.75 14.00 7.86
CA LEU A 147 9.69 14.70 8.59
C LEU A 147 9.83 14.56 10.11
N VAL A 148 10.17 13.36 10.60
CA VAL A 148 10.44 13.14 12.03
C VAL A 148 11.67 13.93 12.48
N TYR A 149 12.71 13.95 11.66
CA TYR A 149 13.91 14.73 11.93
C TYR A 149 13.62 16.23 11.98
N LEU A 150 12.85 16.77 11.02
CA LEU A 150 12.42 18.18 11.01
C LEU A 150 11.59 18.52 12.23
N TYR A 151 10.66 17.65 12.61
CA TYR A 151 9.87 17.86 13.84
C TYR A 151 10.77 17.92 15.08
N GLY A 152 11.76 17.02 15.18
CA GLY A 152 12.76 17.05 16.24
C GLY A 152 13.59 18.33 16.23
N LEU A 153 13.91 18.85 15.04
CA LEU A 153 14.61 20.12 14.89
C LEU A 153 13.76 21.29 15.39
N CYS A 154 12.48 21.37 15.03
CA CYS A 154 11.55 22.38 15.54
C CYS A 154 11.47 22.33 17.09
N MET A 155 11.45 21.14 17.68
CA MET A 155 11.47 21.01 19.15
C MET A 155 12.77 21.53 19.77
N ILE A 156 13.91 21.30 19.14
CA ILE A 156 15.21 21.80 19.63
C ILE A 156 15.25 23.34 19.51
N PHE A 157 14.81 23.89 18.38
CA PHE A 157 14.79 25.35 18.21
C PHE A 157 13.81 26.03 19.18
N GLY A 158 12.60 25.49 19.35
CA GLY A 158 11.61 26.03 20.29
C GLY A 158 12.03 25.95 21.74
N GLY A 159 12.66 24.83 22.17
CA GLY A 159 12.99 24.58 23.56
C GLY A 159 14.37 25.08 24.02
N ALA A 160 15.35 25.12 23.11
CA ALA A 160 16.73 25.43 23.48
C ALA A 160 17.33 26.65 22.78
N VAL A 161 17.07 26.84 21.47
CA VAL A 161 17.74 27.88 20.68
C VAL A 161 17.05 29.22 20.82
N PHE A 162 15.74 29.29 20.57
CA PHE A 162 15.01 30.55 20.61
C PHE A 162 14.96 31.23 22.00
N PRO A 163 14.84 30.51 23.12
CA PRO A 163 14.95 31.11 24.45
C PRO A 163 16.26 31.87 24.65
N GLN A 164 17.40 31.30 24.22
CA GLN A 164 18.72 31.94 24.33
C GLN A 164 18.84 33.16 23.42
N ILE A 165 18.26 33.15 22.25
CA ILE A 165 18.27 34.27 21.31
C ILE A 165 17.40 35.42 21.87
N LEU A 166 16.28 35.12 22.53
CA LEU A 166 15.42 36.13 23.14
C LEU A 166 16.08 36.89 24.27
N GLU A 167 17.06 36.30 24.97
CA GLU A 167 17.85 37.00 25.98
C GLU A 167 18.73 38.10 25.38
N VAL A 168 19.16 37.92 24.12
CA VAL A 168 20.04 38.88 23.42
C VAL A 168 19.24 39.87 22.56
N LYS A 169 18.19 39.39 21.90
CA LYS A 169 17.39 40.21 20.96
C LYS A 169 15.89 39.97 21.17
N PRO A 170 15.13 41.03 21.56
CA PRO A 170 13.69 40.88 21.80
C PRO A 170 12.94 40.56 20.52
N LEU A 171 11.83 39.79 20.64
CA LEU A 171 11.05 39.27 19.51
C LEU A 171 10.52 40.37 18.54
N ASN A 172 10.31 41.60 19.08
CA ASN A 172 9.82 42.70 18.28
C ASN A 172 10.83 43.17 17.21
N ASP A 173 12.11 42.90 17.41
CA ASP A 173 13.19 43.28 16.49
C ASP A 173 13.48 42.17 15.45
N TRP A 174 12.74 41.07 15.51
CA TRP A 174 12.88 39.99 14.56
C TRP A 174 12.10 40.27 13.26
N MET A 175 12.61 39.81 12.14
CA MET A 175 11.87 39.84 10.88
C MET A 175 10.55 39.05 10.97
N PRO A 176 9.52 39.43 10.21
CA PRO A 176 8.20 38.75 10.26
C PRO A 176 8.28 37.25 10.11
N TYR A 177 9.18 36.78 9.25
CA TYR A 177 9.43 35.34 9.02
C TYR A 177 9.95 34.63 10.28
N GLY A 178 10.90 35.24 10.99
CA GLY A 178 11.44 34.69 12.23
C GLY A 178 10.41 34.60 13.35
N ARG A 179 9.49 35.58 13.43
CA ARG A 179 8.37 35.51 14.38
C ARG A 179 7.44 34.35 14.11
N VAL A 180 7.15 34.07 12.82
CA VAL A 180 6.34 32.89 12.45
C VAL A 180 7.04 31.60 12.82
N LEU A 181 8.35 31.46 12.55
CA LEU A 181 9.13 30.29 12.96
C LEU A 181 9.11 30.10 14.46
N TYR A 182 9.35 31.17 15.22
CA TYR A 182 9.30 31.13 16.68
C TYR A 182 7.97 30.61 17.19
N VAL A 183 6.85 31.10 16.66
CA VAL A 183 5.51 30.63 17.06
C VAL A 183 5.31 29.17 16.74
N VAL A 184 5.73 28.71 15.55
CA VAL A 184 5.57 27.31 15.12
C VAL A 184 6.43 26.39 15.98
N ASP A 185 7.71 26.72 16.17
CA ASP A 185 8.65 25.87 16.87
C ASP A 185 8.35 25.83 18.39
N THR A 186 7.98 26.97 18.99
CA THR A 186 7.54 27.03 20.39
C THR A 186 6.22 26.26 20.59
N PHE A 187 5.29 26.39 19.66
CA PHE A 187 4.06 25.58 19.69
C PHE A 187 4.37 24.07 19.62
N CYS A 188 5.28 23.64 18.75
CA CYS A 188 5.69 22.22 18.69
C CYS A 188 6.35 21.76 19.99
N TYR A 189 7.10 22.63 20.68
CA TYR A 189 7.76 22.31 21.94
C TYR A 189 6.79 22.30 23.12
N ASP A 190 6.05 23.38 23.36
CA ASP A 190 5.16 23.55 24.51
C ASP A 190 3.96 22.60 24.45
N TYR A 191 3.43 22.37 23.22
CA TYR A 191 2.26 21.53 22.98
C TYR A 191 2.61 20.27 22.19
N TRP A 192 3.78 19.66 22.49
CA TRP A 192 4.25 18.46 21.79
C TRP A 192 3.24 17.31 21.78
N TRP A 193 2.47 17.12 22.85
CA TRP A 193 1.43 16.12 22.96
C TRP A 193 0.24 16.42 22.04
N LEU A 194 -0.09 17.68 21.83
CA LEU A 194 -1.18 18.12 20.94
C LEU A 194 -0.75 18.01 19.47
N SER A 195 0.40 18.52 19.11
CA SER A 195 0.96 18.43 17.74
C SER A 195 1.20 16.97 17.34
N GLY A 196 1.75 16.16 18.22
CA GLY A 196 1.90 14.71 18.03
C GLY A 196 0.57 13.98 17.91
N SER A 197 -0.44 14.38 18.71
CA SER A 197 -1.79 13.81 18.62
C SER A 197 -2.48 14.16 17.29
N ILE A 198 -2.33 15.38 16.78
CA ILE A 198 -2.87 15.79 15.48
C ILE A 198 -2.26 14.92 14.36
N VAL A 199 -0.94 14.76 14.34
CA VAL A 199 -0.27 13.90 13.36
C VAL A 199 -0.72 12.45 13.50
N GLY A 200 -0.77 11.91 14.71
CA GLY A 200 -1.24 10.56 14.99
C GLY A 200 -2.68 10.34 14.55
N LEU A 201 -3.57 11.30 14.82
CA LEU A 201 -4.97 11.26 14.39
C LEU A 201 -5.11 11.31 12.87
N ALA A 202 -4.33 12.15 12.19
CA ALA A 202 -4.31 12.23 10.73
C ALA A 202 -3.87 10.88 10.10
N VAL A 203 -2.82 10.27 10.61
CA VAL A 203 -2.34 8.95 10.19
C VAL A 203 -3.40 7.87 10.47
N PHE A 204 -3.98 7.87 11.67
CA PHE A 204 -5.05 6.94 12.05
C PHE A 204 -6.28 7.11 11.14
N ALA A 205 -6.74 8.35 10.92
CA ALA A 205 -7.86 8.65 10.03
C ALA A 205 -7.59 8.16 8.59
N TYR A 206 -6.36 8.35 8.07
CA TYR A 206 -5.96 7.82 6.78
C TYR A 206 -6.13 6.29 6.71
N PHE A 207 -5.59 5.54 7.68
CA PHE A 207 -5.68 4.08 7.69
C PHE A 207 -7.11 3.57 7.96
N ALA A 208 -7.89 4.27 8.76
CA ALA A 208 -9.29 3.93 9.04
C ALA A 208 -10.17 4.15 7.79
N THR A 209 -9.99 5.28 7.12
CA THR A 209 -10.80 5.66 5.95
C THR A 209 -10.47 4.85 4.71
N ILE A 210 -9.22 4.41 4.54
CA ILE A 210 -8.77 3.74 3.31
C ILE A 210 -9.53 2.45 3.00
N ARG A 211 -10.05 1.75 4.02
CA ARG A 211 -10.75 0.46 3.89
C ARG A 211 -12.26 0.56 4.03
N ARG A 212 -12.76 1.50 4.85
CA ARG A 212 -14.17 1.57 5.25
C ARG A 212 -14.94 2.68 4.56
N TRP A 213 -14.26 3.75 4.18
CA TRP A 213 -14.90 4.88 3.54
C TRP A 213 -15.37 4.52 2.13
N THR A 214 -16.67 4.70 1.86
CA THR A 214 -17.36 4.44 0.60
C THR A 214 -18.18 5.66 0.19
N GLY A 215 -18.60 5.73 -1.07
CA GLY A 215 -19.48 6.79 -1.56
C GLY A 215 -18.83 7.71 -2.60
N GLU A 216 -19.63 8.68 -3.10
CA GLU A 216 -19.21 9.59 -4.18
C GLU A 216 -18.06 10.52 -3.80
N LEU A 217 -18.04 11.01 -2.55
CA LEU A 217 -16.93 11.84 -2.06
C LEU A 217 -15.62 11.06 -2.09
N ARG A 218 -15.67 9.79 -1.68
CA ARG A 218 -14.51 8.90 -1.76
C ARG A 218 -14.04 8.72 -3.21
N ASN A 219 -14.97 8.51 -4.13
CA ASN A 219 -14.65 8.33 -5.55
C ASN A 219 -13.94 9.58 -6.16
N ARG A 220 -14.29 10.79 -5.71
CA ARG A 220 -13.58 12.02 -6.09
C ARG A 220 -12.16 12.05 -5.51
N VAL A 221 -11.98 11.67 -4.25
CA VAL A 221 -10.67 11.63 -3.58
C VAL A 221 -9.77 10.54 -4.18
N ASP A 222 -10.33 9.43 -4.65
CA ASP A 222 -9.58 8.36 -5.33
C ASP A 222 -8.95 8.83 -6.65
N ASN A 223 -9.44 9.93 -7.24
CA ASN A 223 -8.83 10.57 -8.42
C ASN A 223 -7.67 11.53 -8.06
N ALA A 224 -7.58 11.96 -6.80
CA ALA A 224 -6.50 12.83 -6.35
C ALA A 224 -5.14 12.12 -6.46
N PRO A 225 -4.09 12.84 -6.89
CA PRO A 225 -2.74 12.28 -6.88
C PRO A 225 -2.37 11.95 -5.44
N LEU A 226 -1.97 10.77 -5.16
CA LEU A 226 -1.29 10.23 -3.98
C LEU A 226 -1.70 8.76 -3.75
N MET A 227 -1.65 8.31 -2.50
CA MET A 227 -1.81 6.90 -2.13
C MET A 227 -3.18 6.30 -2.47
N TRP A 228 -4.25 7.11 -2.51
CA TRP A 228 -5.61 6.63 -2.86
C TRP A 228 -5.72 6.21 -4.32
N ARG A 229 -5.17 7.00 -5.25
CA ARG A 229 -5.14 6.68 -6.68
C ARG A 229 -4.40 5.37 -6.95
N ASN A 230 -3.24 5.18 -6.33
CA ASN A 230 -2.46 3.95 -6.49
C ASN A 230 -3.22 2.71 -6.03
N ARG A 231 -3.97 2.84 -4.92
CA ARG A 231 -4.80 1.75 -4.42
C ARG A 231 -5.98 1.46 -5.34
N ARG A 232 -6.66 2.49 -5.84
CA ARG A 232 -7.76 2.36 -6.81
C ARG A 232 -7.28 1.64 -8.06
N ASP A 233 -6.19 2.10 -8.66
CA ASP A 233 -5.64 1.55 -9.89
C ASP A 233 -5.23 0.07 -9.72
N LEU A 234 -4.62 -0.29 -8.59
CA LEU A 234 -4.33 -1.69 -8.27
C LEU A 234 -5.60 -2.53 -8.14
N ARG A 235 -6.61 -2.02 -7.40
CA ARG A 235 -7.86 -2.75 -7.21
C ARG A 235 -8.63 -2.89 -8.52
N GLY A 236 -8.62 -1.86 -9.36
CA GLY A 236 -9.19 -1.90 -10.70
C GLY A 236 -8.49 -2.93 -11.59
N ALA A 237 -7.16 -2.99 -11.57
CA ALA A 237 -6.42 -4.00 -12.32
C ALA A 237 -6.71 -5.42 -11.84
N LEU A 238 -6.75 -5.64 -10.51
CA LEU A 238 -7.11 -6.95 -9.95
C LEU A 238 -8.54 -7.34 -10.30
N LEU A 239 -9.47 -6.38 -10.36
CA LEU A 239 -10.84 -6.61 -10.80
C LEU A 239 -10.90 -7.05 -12.27
N ILE A 240 -10.14 -6.39 -13.17
CA ILE A 240 -10.04 -6.80 -14.57
C ILE A 240 -9.47 -8.22 -14.69
N VAL A 241 -8.42 -8.55 -13.94
CA VAL A 241 -7.85 -9.91 -13.91
C VAL A 241 -8.90 -10.93 -13.46
N SER A 242 -9.67 -10.60 -12.42
CA SER A 242 -10.73 -11.49 -11.92
C SER A 242 -11.87 -11.66 -12.93
N LEU A 243 -12.31 -10.57 -13.59
CA LEU A 243 -13.31 -10.63 -14.63
C LEU A 243 -12.83 -11.45 -15.85
N ALA A 244 -11.58 -11.28 -16.26
CA ALA A 244 -10.97 -12.06 -17.33
C ALA A 244 -11.00 -13.57 -17.01
N GLY A 245 -10.62 -13.95 -15.80
CA GLY A 245 -10.67 -15.35 -15.35
C GLY A 245 -12.10 -15.91 -15.33
N LEU A 246 -13.08 -15.09 -14.93
CA LEU A 246 -14.50 -15.47 -14.94
C LEU A 246 -15.06 -15.64 -16.35
N PHE A 247 -14.68 -14.76 -17.29
CA PHE A 247 -15.05 -14.89 -18.70
C PHE A 247 -14.38 -16.09 -19.37
N ASP A 248 -13.17 -16.46 -18.94
CA ASP A 248 -12.54 -17.69 -19.40
C ASP A 248 -13.31 -18.95 -18.91
N SER A 249 -14.06 -18.82 -17.80
CA SER A 249 -14.97 -19.86 -17.29
C SER A 249 -16.40 -19.78 -17.89
N ASN A 250 -16.60 -19.04 -18.97
CA ASN A 250 -17.86 -18.82 -19.68
C ASN A 250 -18.99 -18.18 -18.83
N LEU A 251 -18.62 -17.45 -17.78
CA LEU A 251 -19.62 -16.71 -16.98
C LEU A 251 -20.00 -15.40 -17.69
N THR A 252 -21.28 -15.05 -17.57
CA THR A 252 -21.76 -13.74 -18.04
C THR A 252 -21.22 -12.63 -17.14
N LEU A 253 -21.14 -11.39 -17.65
CA LEU A 253 -20.71 -10.23 -16.88
C LEU A 253 -21.52 -10.07 -15.57
N ARG A 254 -22.82 -10.30 -15.62
CA ARG A 254 -23.70 -10.23 -14.44
C ARG A 254 -23.33 -11.26 -13.38
N ALA A 255 -23.22 -12.53 -13.79
CA ALA A 255 -22.83 -13.60 -12.90
C ALA A 255 -21.43 -13.38 -12.30
N ALA A 256 -20.51 -12.86 -13.12
CA ALA A 256 -19.16 -12.50 -12.69
C ALA A 256 -19.16 -11.41 -11.60
N ILE A 257 -19.92 -10.33 -11.80
CA ILE A 257 -20.05 -9.24 -10.82
C ILE A 257 -20.68 -9.77 -9.52
N ASP A 258 -21.74 -10.55 -9.60
CA ASP A 258 -22.44 -11.08 -8.43
C ASP A 258 -21.54 -12.02 -7.62
N GLN A 259 -20.76 -12.86 -8.28
CA GLN A 259 -19.79 -13.74 -7.62
C GLN A 259 -18.66 -12.98 -6.93
N LEU A 260 -18.16 -11.91 -7.54
CA LEU A 260 -17.13 -11.07 -6.95
C LEU A 260 -17.63 -10.30 -5.73
N LYS A 261 -18.92 -9.93 -5.69
CA LYS A 261 -19.55 -9.23 -4.55
C LYS A 261 -19.53 -10.04 -3.27
N GLU A 262 -19.63 -11.36 -3.33
CA GLU A 262 -19.66 -12.23 -2.14
C GLU A 262 -18.43 -12.05 -1.25
N ASN A 263 -17.27 -11.87 -1.86
CA ASN A 263 -15.98 -11.81 -1.16
C ASN A 263 -15.31 -10.43 -1.24
N ALA A 264 -16.03 -9.39 -1.69
CA ALA A 264 -15.51 -8.05 -1.84
C ALA A 264 -15.44 -7.31 -0.49
N ASP A 265 -14.39 -6.48 -0.30
CA ASP A 265 -14.34 -5.52 0.80
C ASP A 265 -15.42 -4.42 0.60
N PRO A 266 -15.78 -3.64 1.64
CA PRO A 266 -16.87 -2.66 1.55
C PRO A 266 -16.70 -1.65 0.41
N TRP A 267 -15.48 -1.19 0.14
CA TRP A 267 -15.18 -0.25 -0.94
C TRP A 267 -15.38 -0.88 -2.33
N LEU A 268 -14.84 -2.07 -2.56
CA LEU A 268 -15.01 -2.79 -3.83
C LEU A 268 -16.47 -3.21 -4.03
N ARG A 269 -17.14 -3.66 -2.97
CA ARG A 269 -18.56 -4.02 -2.99
C ARG A 269 -19.44 -2.85 -3.44
N TRP A 270 -19.18 -1.65 -2.96
CA TRP A 270 -19.91 -0.45 -3.40
C TRP A 270 -19.78 -0.21 -4.91
N HIS A 271 -18.59 -0.37 -5.50
CA HIS A 271 -18.39 -0.28 -6.95
C HIS A 271 -19.11 -1.40 -7.71
N LEU A 272 -19.02 -2.65 -7.23
CA LEU A 272 -19.68 -3.80 -7.85
C LEU A 272 -21.20 -3.70 -7.80
N GLU A 273 -21.77 -3.20 -6.72
CA GLU A 273 -23.21 -2.93 -6.61
C GLU A 273 -23.65 -1.84 -7.58
N ARG A 274 -22.85 -0.82 -7.78
CA ARG A 274 -23.10 0.23 -8.76
C ARG A 274 -23.02 -0.31 -10.18
N MET A 275 -22.04 -1.17 -10.47
CA MET A 275 -21.94 -1.89 -11.75
C MET A 275 -23.17 -2.76 -12.01
N SER A 276 -23.59 -3.55 -11.03
CA SER A 276 -24.76 -4.43 -11.12
C SER A 276 -26.05 -3.63 -11.38
N ARG A 277 -26.25 -2.51 -10.69
CA ARG A 277 -27.41 -1.60 -10.92
C ARG A 277 -27.39 -1.01 -12.31
N ARG A 278 -26.24 -0.51 -12.79
CA ARG A 278 -26.11 0.06 -14.14
C ARG A 278 -26.32 -1.00 -15.22
N LEU A 279 -25.81 -2.23 -15.02
CA LEU A 279 -26.01 -3.34 -15.93
C LEU A 279 -27.48 -3.73 -16.05
N THR A 280 -28.24 -3.63 -14.95
CA THR A 280 -29.70 -3.85 -14.98
C THR A 280 -30.44 -2.74 -15.74
N ALA A 281 -30.00 -1.49 -15.57
CA ALA A 281 -30.62 -0.35 -16.26
C ALA A 281 -30.27 -0.30 -17.77
N THR A 282 -29.08 -0.72 -18.17
CA THR A 282 -28.60 -0.68 -19.55
C THR A 282 -27.93 -2.00 -19.98
N PRO A 283 -28.70 -3.08 -20.19
CA PRO A 283 -28.14 -4.42 -20.45
C PRO A 283 -27.27 -4.50 -21.72
N HIS A 284 -27.61 -3.69 -22.72
CA HIS A 284 -26.94 -3.67 -24.04
C HIS A 284 -25.67 -2.80 -24.06
N GLN A 285 -25.32 -2.12 -22.93
CA GLN A 285 -24.17 -1.26 -22.84
C GLN A 285 -23.29 -1.64 -21.65
N PRO A 286 -22.62 -2.81 -21.67
CA PRO A 286 -21.82 -3.32 -20.56
C PRO A 286 -20.68 -2.37 -20.17
N MET A 287 -20.20 -1.56 -21.10
CA MET A 287 -19.18 -0.56 -20.87
C MET A 287 -19.64 0.52 -19.88
N ARG A 288 -20.84 1.06 -20.04
CA ARG A 288 -21.40 2.05 -19.10
C ARG A 288 -21.60 1.48 -17.69
N ALA A 289 -21.84 0.18 -17.59
CA ALA A 289 -21.94 -0.48 -16.30
C ALA A 289 -20.60 -0.51 -15.57
N LEU A 290 -19.49 -0.72 -16.28
CA LEU A 290 -18.15 -0.78 -15.72
C LEU A 290 -17.57 0.58 -15.32
N ASP A 291 -18.04 1.68 -15.92
CA ASP A 291 -17.56 3.04 -15.64
C ASP A 291 -18.09 3.54 -14.28
N THR A 292 -17.50 3.07 -13.20
CA THR A 292 -17.83 3.49 -11.83
C THR A 292 -16.72 4.33 -11.18
N GLY A 293 -15.67 4.65 -11.92
CA GLY A 293 -14.50 5.35 -11.44
C GLY A 293 -13.45 4.46 -10.77
N ILE A 294 -13.63 3.12 -10.79
CA ILE A 294 -12.64 2.18 -10.25
C ILE A 294 -11.45 1.96 -11.19
N PHE A 295 -11.68 2.08 -12.50
CA PHE A 295 -10.64 1.88 -13.49
C PHE A 295 -9.91 3.18 -13.82
N SER A 296 -8.64 3.07 -14.19
CA SER A 296 -7.90 4.20 -14.75
C SER A 296 -8.43 4.56 -16.14
N GLU A 297 -8.29 5.82 -16.51
CA GLU A 297 -8.72 6.33 -17.85
C GLU A 297 -8.19 5.45 -18.99
N VAL A 298 -6.91 5.05 -18.92
CA VAL A 298 -6.29 4.19 -19.95
C VAL A 298 -6.98 2.82 -20.08
N ILE A 299 -7.50 2.28 -18.98
CA ILE A 299 -8.24 1.01 -19.01
C ILE A 299 -9.64 1.26 -19.59
N VAL A 300 -10.30 2.34 -19.17
CA VAL A 300 -11.62 2.73 -19.66
C VAL A 300 -11.59 2.94 -21.18
N ASP A 301 -10.65 3.71 -21.69
CA ASP A 301 -10.50 3.99 -23.12
C ASP A 301 -10.35 2.69 -23.92
N LYS A 302 -9.47 1.79 -23.49
CA LYS A 302 -9.25 0.51 -24.19
C LYS A 302 -10.47 -0.39 -24.19
N ILE A 303 -11.23 -0.43 -23.10
CA ILE A 303 -12.45 -1.22 -23.04
C ILE A 303 -13.52 -0.57 -23.90
N THR A 304 -13.59 0.77 -23.93
CA THR A 304 -14.53 1.52 -24.76
C THR A 304 -14.29 1.29 -26.27
N ASP A 305 -13.03 1.40 -26.69
CA ASP A 305 -12.63 1.16 -28.08
C ASP A 305 -12.94 -0.26 -28.54
N ALA A 306 -12.75 -1.24 -27.65
CA ALA A 306 -13.04 -2.63 -27.96
C ALA A 306 -14.54 -2.94 -27.93
N ALA A 307 -15.30 -2.31 -27.05
CA ALA A 307 -16.76 -2.46 -27.01
C ALA A 307 -17.43 -1.92 -28.30
N GLY A 308 -16.86 -0.87 -28.90
CA GLY A 308 -17.30 -0.35 -30.19
C GLY A 308 -17.09 -1.31 -31.37
N ARG A 309 -16.30 -2.37 -31.16
CA ARG A 309 -16.00 -3.44 -32.15
C ARG A 309 -16.63 -4.78 -31.82
N ASP A 310 -17.57 -4.84 -30.91
CA ASP A 310 -18.14 -6.09 -30.35
C ASP A 310 -17.09 -7.07 -29.69
N GLN A 311 -15.91 -6.57 -29.35
CA GLN A 311 -14.80 -7.34 -28.79
C GLN A 311 -14.62 -7.10 -27.28
N PHE A 312 -15.70 -6.78 -26.58
CA PHE A 312 -15.66 -6.41 -25.16
C PHE A 312 -15.02 -7.51 -24.27
N ILE A 313 -15.44 -8.76 -24.45
CA ILE A 313 -14.94 -9.89 -23.65
C ILE A 313 -13.45 -10.13 -23.93
N ASP A 314 -13.06 -10.11 -25.20
CA ASP A 314 -11.66 -10.32 -25.60
C ASP A 314 -10.74 -9.20 -25.13
N ALA A 315 -11.25 -7.96 -25.10
CA ALA A 315 -10.53 -6.83 -24.52
C ALA A 315 -10.28 -7.01 -23.03
N ILE A 316 -11.29 -7.42 -22.25
CA ILE A 316 -11.11 -7.68 -20.83
C ILE A 316 -10.13 -8.82 -20.59
N LYS A 317 -10.19 -9.91 -21.37
CA LYS A 317 -9.24 -11.01 -21.31
C LYS A 317 -7.80 -10.58 -21.63
N SER A 318 -7.61 -9.77 -22.65
CA SER A 318 -6.32 -9.19 -23.02
C SER A 318 -5.79 -8.24 -21.95
N LEU A 319 -6.66 -7.35 -21.45
CA LEU A 319 -6.33 -6.43 -20.35
C LEU A 319 -6.01 -7.18 -19.05
N GLY A 320 -6.69 -8.28 -18.74
CA GLY A 320 -6.41 -9.11 -17.58
C GLY A 320 -4.96 -9.60 -17.54
N ARG A 321 -4.38 -9.93 -18.68
CA ARG A 321 -2.98 -10.37 -18.80
C ARG A 321 -1.97 -9.23 -18.66
N THR A 322 -2.32 -8.02 -19.10
CA THR A 322 -1.35 -6.89 -19.22
C THR A 322 -1.58 -5.74 -18.24
N SER A 323 -2.78 -5.62 -17.65
CA SER A 323 -3.12 -4.48 -16.80
C SER A 323 -2.31 -4.44 -15.51
N LEU A 324 -2.05 -5.59 -14.91
CA LEU A 324 -1.37 -5.67 -13.62
C LEU A 324 0.07 -5.17 -13.69
N SER A 325 0.84 -5.57 -14.70
CA SER A 325 2.21 -5.10 -14.92
C SER A 325 2.25 -3.59 -15.19
N ARG A 326 1.33 -3.07 -15.99
CA ARG A 326 1.23 -1.63 -16.28
C ARG A 326 0.88 -0.82 -15.04
N VAL A 327 -0.03 -1.31 -14.21
CA VAL A 327 -0.38 -0.63 -12.96
C VAL A 327 0.78 -0.62 -11.98
N VAL A 328 1.50 -1.73 -11.84
CA VAL A 328 2.72 -1.78 -11.02
C VAL A 328 3.73 -0.73 -11.48
N GLU A 329 3.92 -0.59 -12.79
CA GLU A 329 4.84 0.38 -13.36
C GLU A 329 4.37 1.83 -13.15
N ALA A 330 3.06 2.11 -13.33
CA ALA A 330 2.47 3.41 -13.06
C ALA A 330 2.58 3.80 -11.58
N VAL A 331 2.32 2.86 -10.66
CA VAL A 331 2.47 3.10 -9.22
C VAL A 331 3.93 3.36 -8.85
N ARG A 332 4.88 2.63 -9.44
CA ARG A 332 6.31 2.87 -9.23
C ARG A 332 6.70 4.28 -9.67
N ARG A 333 6.21 4.73 -10.82
CA ARG A 333 6.42 6.10 -11.31
C ARG A 333 5.80 7.15 -10.39
N ASN A 334 4.54 6.97 -9.99
CA ASN A 334 3.84 7.88 -9.09
C ASN A 334 4.51 7.96 -7.70
N ALA A 335 4.97 6.83 -7.16
CA ALA A 335 5.69 6.79 -5.89
C ALA A 335 7.00 7.56 -5.98
N ARG A 336 7.71 7.51 -7.12
CA ARG A 336 8.93 8.29 -7.37
C ARG A 336 8.62 9.79 -7.41
N ILE A 337 7.57 10.21 -8.11
CA ILE A 337 7.14 11.63 -8.15
C ILE A 337 6.79 12.12 -6.75
N THR A 338 6.01 11.34 -6.00
CA THR A 338 5.64 11.69 -4.62
C THR A 338 6.89 11.81 -3.73
N HIS A 339 7.87 10.92 -3.90
CA HIS A 339 9.14 11.01 -3.18
C HIS A 339 9.86 12.34 -3.45
N TYR A 340 9.99 12.74 -4.72
CA TYR A 340 10.65 14.02 -5.07
C TYR A 340 9.88 15.24 -4.56
N ILE A 341 8.54 15.23 -4.59
CA ILE A 341 7.72 16.31 -4.03
C ILE A 341 7.95 16.43 -2.52
N LEU A 342 7.84 15.32 -1.79
CA LEU A 342 8.07 15.29 -0.34
C LEU A 342 9.51 15.70 0.02
N MET A 343 10.47 15.27 -0.77
CA MET A 343 11.88 15.65 -0.61
C MET A 343 12.06 17.15 -0.80
N GLY A 344 11.46 17.72 -1.86
CA GLY A 344 11.51 19.16 -2.12
C GLY A 344 10.89 19.98 -0.99
N ILE A 345 9.73 19.56 -0.47
CA ILE A 345 9.08 20.20 0.69
C ILE A 345 10.00 20.11 1.92
N ALA A 346 10.57 18.94 2.19
CA ALA A 346 11.42 18.75 3.35
C ALA A 346 12.70 19.60 3.28
N VAL A 347 13.33 19.69 2.11
CA VAL A 347 14.49 20.56 1.89
C VAL A 347 14.10 22.03 2.04
N ALA A 348 12.96 22.45 1.48
CA ALA A 348 12.48 23.81 1.62
C ALA A 348 12.23 24.18 3.09
N VAL A 349 11.63 23.30 3.88
CA VAL A 349 11.43 23.50 5.32
C VAL A 349 12.76 23.52 6.06
N PHE A 350 13.68 22.60 5.76
CA PHE A 350 15.00 22.57 6.38
C PHE A 350 15.79 23.84 6.14
N VAL A 351 15.85 24.30 4.89
CA VAL A 351 16.50 25.57 4.53
C VAL A 351 15.76 26.76 5.16
N GLY A 352 14.42 26.73 5.15
CA GLY A 352 13.59 27.74 5.77
C GLY A 352 13.85 27.90 7.26
N VAL A 353 13.89 26.79 8.01
CA VAL A 353 14.18 26.81 9.45
C VAL A 353 15.65 27.19 9.71
N GLY A 354 16.62 26.58 9.03
CA GLY A 354 18.03 26.81 9.29
C GLY A 354 18.49 28.21 8.88
N VAL A 355 18.30 28.58 7.61
CA VAL A 355 18.71 29.89 7.08
C VAL A 355 17.81 30.98 7.62
N GLY A 356 16.51 30.71 7.72
CA GLY A 356 15.54 31.67 8.24
C GLY A 356 15.81 32.04 9.70
N SER A 357 16.17 31.10 10.55
CA SER A 357 16.55 31.38 11.95
C SER A 357 17.82 32.23 12.03
N TYR A 358 18.83 31.92 11.20
CA TYR A 358 20.07 32.71 11.13
C TYR A 358 19.81 34.15 10.68
N VAL A 359 19.06 34.34 9.61
CA VAL A 359 18.70 35.69 9.09
C VAL A 359 17.77 36.43 10.03
N ALA A 360 16.76 35.75 10.59
CA ALA A 360 15.78 36.34 11.47
C ALA A 360 16.38 36.87 12.78
N THR A 361 17.40 36.22 13.30
CA THR A 361 18.13 36.66 14.49
C THR A 361 19.10 37.80 14.21
N GLY A 362 19.32 38.17 12.93
CA GLY A 362 20.25 39.23 12.57
C GLY A 362 21.70 38.86 12.84
N ALA A 363 22.02 37.59 12.94
CA ALA A 363 23.39 37.11 13.10
C ALA A 363 24.29 37.53 11.91
N ALA A 364 23.68 37.87 10.76
CA ALA A 364 24.36 38.42 9.60
C ALA A 364 24.71 39.91 9.76
N SER A 365 24.17 40.59 10.76
CA SER A 365 24.39 42.03 11.07
C SER A 365 25.12 42.21 12.40
N PHE A 366 26.12 41.41 12.71
CA PHE A 366 27.10 41.78 13.71
C PHE A 366 27.89 42.97 13.12
N ASP A 367 27.46 44.18 13.41
CA ASP A 367 28.31 45.34 13.30
C ASP A 367 29.52 45.10 14.22
N ILE A 368 30.64 44.79 13.62
CA ILE A 368 31.93 44.83 14.34
C ILE A 368 32.07 46.25 14.80
N PRO A 369 32.06 46.57 16.12
CA PRO A 369 32.30 47.90 16.57
C PRO A 369 33.65 48.33 16.04
N THR A 370 33.65 49.26 15.10
CA THR A 370 34.90 49.91 14.65
C THR A 370 35.46 50.62 15.85
N PRO A 371 36.70 50.32 16.30
CA PRO A 371 37.31 51.02 17.38
C PRO A 371 37.36 52.52 17.01
N SER A 372 36.67 53.35 17.79
CA SER A 372 36.77 54.80 17.62
C SER A 372 38.19 55.21 17.87
N VAL A 373 38.90 55.52 16.80
CA VAL A 373 40.20 56.17 16.89
C VAL A 373 39.94 57.57 17.41
N ASN A 374 40.03 57.74 18.73
CA ASN A 374 40.08 59.02 19.34
C ASN A 374 41.41 59.69 18.87
N GLY A 375 41.25 60.55 17.86
CA GLY A 375 42.31 61.46 17.50
C GLY A 375 42.58 62.44 18.64
N SER A 376 43.51 62.10 19.48
CA SER A 376 44.12 63.10 20.37
C SER A 376 44.79 64.13 19.50
N SER A 377 44.15 65.32 19.38
CA SER A 377 44.82 66.53 18.90
C SER A 377 45.91 66.89 19.84
N ILE A 378 47.16 66.65 19.38
CA ILE A 378 48.34 67.29 19.97
C ILE A 378 48.34 68.74 19.46
N SER A 379 48.01 69.67 20.36
CA SER A 379 48.23 71.09 20.15
C SER A 379 49.66 71.45 20.60
N GLU A 380 50.49 71.96 19.70
CA GLU A 380 51.46 72.96 19.99
C GLU A 380 50.95 74.28 19.53
#